data_fd0ec7fdde5803804124196bfc6c5a47
#
_entry.id   fd0ec7fdde5803804124196bfc6c5a47
#
_cell.length_a   1.000
_cell.length_b   1.000
_cell.length_c   1.000
_cell.angle_alpha   90.00
_cell.angle_beta   90.00
_cell.angle_gamma   90.00
#
_symmetry.space_group_name_H-M   'P 1'
#
loop_
_entity.id
_entity.type
_entity.pdbx_description
1 polymer ?
#
loop_
_entity_poly.entity_id
_entity_poly.type
_entity_poly.pdbx_seq_one_letter_code
_entity_poly.pdbx_strand_id
1 'polypeptide(L)'
;IREWSYGEVKKPETINYRTLKPEREGLFCERIFGPTKDWECHCGKYKRGARYKGKICEKCGVEITTNKVRRERMGHVELAAPVSHIWYFRAIPSRMGMLLDISPKLLEKVLYFGSYIVIDPGDTPLEKKQLLSETQYKEYYEKYENDFRVGMGAEAIKELLQELDLDALSEMLKTELQTAQGQRKIRFIKRLEIVEAFRLSGNRPEWMILEAIPVIPPDIRPMVQLDGGRFATSDINDLYRRVINRNNRLRRLMELEAPDIIIRNEKRMLQEAVDALFDNGRRGRPVTGPSNRPLKSLSEMLRGKQGRFRQNLLGKRVDYSGRSVIVVGPELKIYQCGLPTEMALELFK
;
A
#
# COMPACT_ATOMS: atom_id res chain seq x y z
N ILE A 1 1.68 -10.87 4.70
CA ILE A 1 2.51 -10.18 3.67
C ILE A 1 3.83 -10.90 3.50
N ARG A 2 4.55 -11.20 4.60
CA ARG A 2 5.83 -11.93 4.55
C ARG A 2 5.69 -13.32 3.94
N GLU A 3 4.59 -14.02 4.18
CA GLU A 3 4.29 -15.34 3.59
C GLU A 3 4.09 -15.28 2.06
N TRP A 4 3.49 -14.21 1.56
CA TRP A 4 3.31 -14.03 0.12
C TRP A 4 4.58 -13.62 -0.61
N SER A 5 5.58 -13.12 0.13
CA SER A 5 6.78 -12.52 -0.43
C SER A 5 7.86 -13.56 -0.73
N TYR A 6 8.52 -13.40 -1.87
CA TYR A 6 9.70 -14.16 -2.27
C TYR A 6 11.02 -13.53 -1.79
N GLY A 7 10.95 -12.35 -1.17
CA GLY A 7 12.12 -11.70 -0.57
C GLY A 7 11.92 -10.20 -0.30
N GLU A 8 12.84 -9.64 0.48
CA GLU A 8 12.84 -8.23 0.86
C GLU A 8 13.50 -7.37 -0.21
N VAL A 9 12.83 -6.28 -0.58
CA VAL A 9 13.37 -5.23 -1.45
C VAL A 9 14.03 -4.16 -0.58
N LYS A 10 15.36 -4.12 -0.59
CA LYS A 10 16.15 -3.21 0.27
C LYS A 10 16.56 -1.93 -0.44
N LYS A 11 16.69 -1.99 -1.76
CA LYS A 11 17.24 -0.91 -2.57
C LYS A 11 16.19 -0.24 -3.45
N PRO A 12 16.24 1.09 -3.58
CA PRO A 12 15.31 1.84 -4.43
C PRO A 12 15.62 1.73 -5.93
N GLU A 13 16.78 1.18 -6.29
CA GLU A 13 17.22 1.03 -7.67
C GLU A 13 16.32 0.06 -8.44
N THR A 14 16.13 0.36 -9.72
CA THR A 14 15.31 -0.43 -10.64
C THR A 14 16.16 -1.31 -11.54
N ILE A 15 16.81 -0.70 -12.50
CA ILE A 15 17.70 -1.34 -13.48
C ILE A 15 19.03 -0.59 -13.56
N ASN A 16 20.07 -1.29 -13.97
CA ASN A 16 21.32 -0.67 -14.34
C ASN A 16 21.20 -0.13 -15.77
N TYR A 17 21.29 1.18 -15.94
CA TYR A 17 21.11 1.84 -17.26
C TYR A 17 22.17 1.48 -18.29
N ARG A 18 23.36 1.02 -17.86
CA ARG A 18 24.44 0.58 -18.74
C ARG A 18 24.21 -0.84 -19.26
N THR A 19 23.82 -1.75 -18.37
CA THR A 19 23.69 -3.17 -18.68
C THR A 19 22.26 -3.57 -19.01
N LEU A 20 21.28 -2.71 -18.73
CA LEU A 20 19.83 -2.93 -18.84
C LEU A 20 19.32 -4.10 -17.98
N LYS A 21 20.15 -4.56 -17.03
CA LYS A 21 19.79 -5.65 -16.13
C LYS A 21 19.20 -5.12 -14.83
N PRO A 22 18.26 -5.84 -14.22
CA PRO A 22 17.70 -5.51 -12.91
C PRO A 22 18.79 -5.49 -11.83
N GLU A 23 18.76 -4.47 -10.97
CA GLU A 23 19.67 -4.39 -9.83
C GLU A 23 19.30 -5.41 -8.75
N ARG A 24 20.31 -5.93 -8.05
CA ARG A 24 20.11 -6.87 -6.95
C ARG A 24 19.44 -6.17 -5.77
N GLU A 25 18.49 -6.86 -5.14
CA GLU A 25 17.70 -6.35 -4.02
C GLU A 25 16.88 -5.09 -4.33
N GLY A 26 16.80 -4.72 -5.60
CA GLY A 26 16.00 -3.60 -6.10
C GLY A 26 14.57 -4.01 -6.48
N LEU A 27 13.83 -3.03 -6.98
CA LEU A 27 12.40 -3.19 -7.33
C LEU A 27 12.14 -4.18 -8.48
N PHE A 28 13.14 -4.54 -9.28
CA PHE A 28 13.04 -5.49 -10.39
C PHE A 28 13.95 -6.72 -10.21
N CYS A 29 14.46 -6.95 -9.02
CA CYS A 29 15.44 -8.00 -8.73
C CYS A 29 14.97 -9.37 -9.22
N GLU A 30 15.82 -10.06 -9.99
CA GLU A 30 15.52 -11.39 -10.54
C GLU A 30 15.51 -12.48 -9.47
N ARG A 31 16.27 -12.30 -8.37
CA ARG A 31 16.27 -13.23 -7.26
C ARG A 31 14.93 -13.27 -6.53
N ILE A 32 14.27 -12.11 -6.40
CA ILE A 32 12.98 -11.98 -5.69
C ILE A 32 11.83 -12.32 -6.65
N PHE A 33 11.80 -11.69 -7.82
CA PHE A 33 10.65 -11.73 -8.73
C PHE A 33 10.78 -12.74 -9.87
N GLY A 34 11.92 -13.39 -10.00
CA GLY A 34 12.18 -14.34 -11.08
C GLY A 34 12.98 -13.76 -12.26
N PRO A 35 13.41 -14.62 -13.19
CA PRO A 35 14.27 -14.25 -14.31
C PRO A 35 13.52 -13.38 -15.32
N THR A 36 14.28 -12.52 -16.03
CA THR A 36 13.74 -11.68 -17.13
C THR A 36 13.57 -12.46 -18.43
N LYS A 37 14.38 -13.52 -18.63
CA LYS A 37 14.28 -14.42 -19.78
C LYS A 37 14.00 -15.83 -19.33
N ASP A 38 13.23 -16.56 -20.14
CA ASP A 38 12.89 -17.95 -19.86
C ASP A 38 14.16 -18.80 -19.72
N TRP A 39 14.21 -19.55 -18.63
CA TRP A 39 15.25 -20.54 -18.36
C TRP A 39 16.68 -20.00 -18.33
N GLU A 40 16.86 -18.72 -18.02
CA GLU A 40 18.16 -18.06 -17.95
C GLU A 40 18.36 -17.42 -16.55
N CYS A 41 19.52 -17.58 -15.95
CA CYS A 41 19.86 -16.90 -14.69
C CYS A 41 20.53 -15.54 -14.95
N HIS A 42 20.50 -14.67 -13.97
CA HIS A 42 21.06 -13.30 -14.06
C HIS A 42 22.54 -13.27 -14.48
N CYS A 43 23.36 -14.17 -13.93
CA CYS A 43 24.81 -14.21 -14.21
C CYS A 43 25.17 -14.92 -15.53
N GLY A 44 24.20 -15.53 -16.21
CA GLY A 44 24.41 -16.24 -17.47
C GLY A 44 25.12 -17.61 -17.34
N LYS A 45 25.32 -18.15 -16.11
CA LYS A 45 25.88 -19.49 -15.91
C LYS A 45 24.98 -20.56 -16.52
N TYR A 46 23.67 -20.39 -16.35
CA TYR A 46 22.67 -21.24 -16.95
C TYR A 46 21.95 -20.44 -18.05
N LYS A 47 22.09 -20.88 -19.30
CA LYS A 47 21.45 -20.33 -20.48
C LYS A 47 20.72 -21.42 -21.24
N ARG A 48 19.52 -21.10 -21.75
CA ARG A 48 18.75 -21.92 -22.68
C ARG A 48 18.57 -23.39 -22.27
N GLY A 49 17.72 -23.67 -21.30
CA GLY A 49 17.38 -25.09 -21.09
C GLY A 49 16.38 -25.34 -19.99
N ALA A 50 15.24 -25.88 -20.33
CA ALA A 50 14.28 -26.44 -19.37
C ALA A 50 14.88 -27.58 -18.52
N ARG A 51 16.06 -28.09 -18.90
CA ARG A 51 16.80 -29.15 -18.20
C ARG A 51 17.10 -28.78 -16.72
N TYR A 52 17.22 -27.49 -16.41
CA TYR A 52 17.53 -27.00 -15.06
C TYR A 52 16.31 -26.35 -14.39
N LYS A 53 15.10 -26.67 -14.80
CA LYS A 53 13.84 -26.16 -14.24
C LYS A 53 13.83 -26.29 -12.70
N GLY A 54 13.53 -25.18 -12.01
CA GLY A 54 13.44 -25.14 -10.55
C GLY A 54 14.77 -25.12 -9.80
N LYS A 55 15.92 -25.21 -10.51
CA LYS A 55 17.24 -25.09 -9.87
C LYS A 55 17.53 -23.62 -9.54
N ILE A 56 18.04 -23.39 -8.34
CA ILE A 56 18.53 -22.05 -7.92
C ILE A 56 20.01 -21.95 -8.32
N CYS A 57 20.37 -20.88 -9.01
CA CYS A 57 21.75 -20.64 -9.42
C CYS A 57 22.62 -20.35 -8.19
N GLU A 58 23.66 -21.11 -7.98
CA GLU A 58 24.60 -21.00 -6.84
C GLU A 58 25.33 -19.64 -6.82
N LYS A 59 25.57 -19.02 -8.00
CA LYS A 59 26.30 -17.76 -8.13
C LYS A 59 25.42 -16.53 -7.91
N CYS A 60 24.22 -16.49 -8.48
CA CYS A 60 23.37 -15.30 -8.43
C CYS A 60 22.06 -15.47 -7.64
N GLY A 61 21.75 -16.69 -7.20
CA GLY A 61 20.57 -17.00 -6.39
C GLY A 61 19.24 -16.91 -7.16
N VAL A 62 19.27 -16.78 -8.50
CA VAL A 62 18.06 -16.72 -9.34
C VAL A 62 17.57 -18.14 -9.63
N GLU A 63 16.29 -18.37 -9.44
CA GLU A 63 15.63 -19.62 -9.80
C GLU A 63 15.45 -19.70 -11.32
N ILE A 64 15.77 -20.85 -11.90
CA ILE A 64 15.64 -21.10 -13.34
C ILE A 64 14.20 -21.52 -13.64
N THR A 65 13.39 -20.59 -14.09
CA THR A 65 11.97 -20.76 -14.41
C THR A 65 11.58 -19.88 -15.61
N THR A 66 10.30 -19.88 -15.94
CA THR A 66 9.78 -19.01 -17.00
C THR A 66 9.64 -17.56 -16.49
N ASN A 67 9.71 -16.59 -17.39
CA ASN A 67 9.55 -15.17 -17.05
C ASN A 67 8.12 -14.84 -16.58
N LYS A 68 7.14 -15.69 -16.85
CA LYS A 68 5.73 -15.51 -16.42
C LYS A 68 5.57 -15.31 -14.92
N VAL A 69 6.48 -15.88 -14.11
CA VAL A 69 6.47 -15.72 -12.64
C VAL A 69 6.64 -14.25 -12.21
N ARG A 70 7.20 -13.38 -13.05
CA ARG A 70 7.32 -11.94 -12.80
C ARG A 70 5.97 -11.20 -12.77
N ARG A 71 4.89 -11.85 -13.21
CA ARG A 71 3.52 -11.35 -13.07
C ARG A 71 2.85 -11.77 -11.77
N GLU A 72 3.40 -12.77 -11.07
CA GLU A 72 2.77 -13.45 -9.95
C GLU A 72 3.52 -13.23 -8.65
N ARG A 73 4.85 -13.20 -8.69
CA ARG A 73 5.68 -13.13 -7.49
C ARG A 73 5.65 -11.74 -6.86
N MET A 74 5.32 -11.70 -5.57
CA MET A 74 5.36 -10.52 -4.74
C MET A 74 6.66 -10.47 -3.94
N GLY A 75 7.12 -9.26 -3.65
CA GLY A 75 8.13 -8.97 -2.65
C GLY A 75 7.55 -8.19 -1.48
N HIS A 76 8.39 -7.77 -0.56
CA HIS A 76 8.01 -6.87 0.53
C HIS A 76 9.14 -5.89 0.87
N VAL A 77 8.77 -4.82 1.54
CA VAL A 77 9.70 -3.88 2.19
C VAL A 77 9.46 -3.97 3.68
N GLU A 78 10.49 -4.34 4.45
CA GLU A 78 10.44 -4.35 5.90
C GLU A 78 10.58 -2.92 6.43
N LEU A 79 9.59 -2.44 7.18
CA LEU A 79 9.57 -1.08 7.68
C LEU A 79 10.40 -0.94 8.96
N ALA A 80 11.15 0.16 9.08
CA ALA A 80 11.91 0.51 10.29
C ALA A 80 11.00 0.95 11.44
N ALA A 81 9.80 1.46 11.14
CA ALA A 81 8.77 1.79 12.10
C ALA A 81 7.40 1.43 11.54
N PRO A 82 6.44 1.01 12.39
CA PRO A 82 5.08 0.72 11.96
C PRO A 82 4.41 1.95 11.34
N VAL A 83 3.55 1.72 10.34
CA VAL A 83 2.76 2.75 9.68
C VAL A 83 1.28 2.38 9.64
N SER A 84 0.41 3.37 9.72
CA SER A 84 -1.03 3.18 9.60
C SER A 84 -1.45 3.02 8.14
N HIS A 85 -2.35 2.09 7.86
CA HIS A 85 -2.94 1.97 6.53
C HIS A 85 -4.02 3.02 6.32
N ILE A 86 -3.83 3.90 5.34
CA ILE A 86 -4.70 5.07 5.11
C ILE A 86 -6.17 4.70 4.83
N TRP A 87 -6.47 3.55 4.26
CA TRP A 87 -7.84 3.11 4.00
C TRP A 87 -8.66 2.93 5.29
N TYR A 88 -8.04 2.45 6.36
CA TYR A 88 -8.72 2.21 7.64
C TYR A 88 -8.78 3.45 8.52
N PHE A 89 -7.85 4.38 8.28
CA PHE A 89 -7.81 5.68 8.96
C PHE A 89 -8.75 6.71 8.32
N ARG A 90 -8.65 6.92 6.99
CA ARG A 90 -9.37 7.96 6.24
C ARG A 90 -10.68 7.52 5.59
N ALA A 91 -11.15 6.31 5.85
CA ALA A 91 -12.51 5.90 5.48
C ALA A 91 -13.56 6.74 6.24
N ILE A 92 -14.75 6.84 5.68
CA ILE A 92 -15.90 7.45 6.34
C ILE A 92 -16.98 6.36 6.50
N PRO A 93 -17.24 5.88 7.72
CA PRO A 93 -16.54 6.19 8.98
C PRO A 93 -15.13 5.59 9.07
N SER A 94 -14.24 6.21 9.88
CA SER A 94 -12.91 5.68 10.16
C SER A 94 -12.99 4.39 10.96
N ARG A 95 -12.45 3.28 10.43
CA ARG A 95 -12.47 1.98 11.12
C ARG A 95 -11.69 2.03 12.44
N MET A 96 -10.47 2.57 12.40
CA MET A 96 -9.65 2.75 13.60
C MET A 96 -10.31 3.68 14.61
N GLY A 97 -10.82 4.82 14.14
CA GLY A 97 -11.49 5.78 15.01
C GLY A 97 -12.72 5.21 15.73
N MET A 98 -13.48 4.36 15.03
CA MET A 98 -14.67 3.72 15.62
C MET A 98 -14.31 2.64 16.64
N LEU A 99 -13.27 1.84 16.39
CA LEU A 99 -12.81 0.82 17.35
C LEU A 99 -12.25 1.48 18.62
N LEU A 100 -11.37 2.46 18.47
CA LEU A 100 -10.73 3.14 19.59
C LEU A 100 -11.63 4.18 20.29
N ASP A 101 -12.76 4.53 19.69
CA ASP A 101 -13.63 5.64 20.11
C ASP A 101 -12.93 7.01 20.10
N ILE A 102 -12.06 7.21 19.12
CA ILE A 102 -11.30 8.45 18.94
C ILE A 102 -11.79 9.15 17.68
N SER A 103 -11.99 10.46 17.73
CA SER A 103 -12.38 11.23 16.53
C SER A 103 -11.27 11.19 15.47
N PRO A 104 -11.61 11.18 14.16
CA PRO A 104 -10.60 11.17 13.10
C PRO A 104 -9.59 12.31 13.16
N LYS A 105 -10.00 13.49 13.61
CA LYS A 105 -9.12 14.66 13.80
C LYS A 105 -8.07 14.44 14.90
N LEU A 106 -8.48 13.83 16.00
CA LEU A 106 -7.57 13.52 17.12
C LEU A 106 -6.63 12.37 16.74
N LEU A 107 -7.17 11.34 16.09
CA LEU A 107 -6.37 10.23 15.58
C LEU A 107 -5.30 10.70 14.58
N GLU A 108 -5.65 11.65 13.69
CA GLU A 108 -4.69 12.26 12.76
C GLU A 108 -3.53 12.94 13.49
N LYS A 109 -3.81 13.70 14.56
CA LYS A 109 -2.75 14.35 15.34
C LYS A 109 -1.75 13.34 15.91
N VAL A 110 -2.24 12.19 16.39
CA VAL A 110 -1.36 11.13 16.92
C VAL A 110 -0.55 10.48 15.81
N LEU A 111 -1.22 10.01 14.74
CA LEU A 111 -0.57 9.28 13.64
C LEU A 111 0.52 10.08 12.92
N TYR A 112 0.38 11.40 12.86
CA TYR A 112 1.35 12.30 12.22
C TYR A 112 2.22 13.08 13.21
N PHE A 113 2.40 12.54 14.41
CA PHE A 113 3.35 13.04 15.42
C PHE A 113 3.09 14.48 15.89
N GLY A 114 1.83 14.92 15.86
CA GLY A 114 1.41 16.23 16.35
C GLY A 114 0.99 16.27 17.82
N SER A 115 0.69 15.13 18.43
CA SER A 115 0.30 15.02 19.85
C SER A 115 0.64 13.63 20.38
N TYR A 116 0.89 13.54 21.67
CA TYR A 116 1.00 12.28 22.39
C TYR A 116 -0.39 11.71 22.68
N ILE A 117 -0.46 10.41 22.83
CA ILE A 117 -1.64 9.70 23.33
C ILE A 117 -1.26 8.87 24.56
N VAL A 118 -2.08 8.92 25.58
CA VAL A 118 -1.89 8.12 26.80
C VAL A 118 -2.27 6.68 26.52
N ILE A 119 -1.31 5.77 26.66
CA ILE A 119 -1.49 4.33 26.53
C ILE A 119 -1.88 3.75 27.88
N ASP A 120 -1.11 4.06 28.92
CA ASP A 120 -1.35 3.66 30.28
C ASP A 120 -1.28 4.89 31.18
N PRO A 121 -2.36 5.26 31.89
CA PRO A 121 -2.38 6.44 32.77
C PRO A 121 -1.65 6.21 34.10
N GLY A 122 -1.39 4.96 34.52
CA GLY A 122 -0.81 4.64 35.82
C GLY A 122 -1.59 5.31 36.98
N ASP A 123 -0.84 5.79 37.99
CA ASP A 123 -1.41 6.47 39.17
C ASP A 123 -1.55 8.00 38.96
N THR A 124 -1.72 8.44 37.72
CA THR A 124 -1.88 9.85 37.36
C THR A 124 -3.33 10.23 37.09
N PRO A 125 -3.71 11.52 37.16
CA PRO A 125 -5.07 11.97 36.85
C PRO A 125 -5.40 11.95 35.36
N LEU A 126 -4.57 11.32 34.54
CA LEU A 126 -4.76 11.19 33.09
C LEU A 126 -5.78 10.08 32.80
N GLU A 127 -6.48 10.24 31.67
CA GLU A 127 -7.37 9.20 31.17
C GLU A 127 -6.69 8.41 30.03
N LYS A 128 -6.98 7.10 29.95
CA LYS A 128 -6.53 6.28 28.82
C LYS A 128 -7.06 6.86 27.51
N LYS A 129 -6.20 6.93 26.49
CA LYS A 129 -6.48 7.55 25.17
C LYS A 129 -6.61 9.07 25.18
N GLN A 130 -6.31 9.75 26.28
CA GLN A 130 -6.24 11.21 26.34
C GLN A 130 -5.08 11.70 25.46
N LEU A 131 -5.29 12.81 24.74
CA LEU A 131 -4.22 13.45 23.96
C LEU A 131 -3.54 14.52 24.79
N LEU A 132 -2.21 14.55 24.71
CA LEU A 132 -1.36 15.55 25.36
C LEU A 132 -0.58 16.31 24.29
N SER A 133 -0.51 17.64 24.45
CA SER A 133 0.44 18.46 23.71
C SER A 133 1.86 18.24 24.26
N GLU A 134 2.87 18.70 23.54
CA GLU A 134 4.26 18.58 24.00
C GLU A 134 4.52 19.32 25.31
N THR A 135 3.87 20.47 25.51
CA THR A 135 3.93 21.24 26.77
C THR A 135 3.31 20.48 27.93
N GLN A 136 2.09 19.94 27.73
CA GLN A 136 1.41 19.13 28.74
C GLN A 136 2.19 17.86 29.09
N TYR A 137 2.76 17.21 28.07
CA TYR A 137 3.59 16.03 28.31
C TYR A 137 4.78 16.34 29.21
N LYS A 138 5.49 17.45 28.98
CA LYS A 138 6.61 17.88 29.83
C LYS A 138 6.17 18.20 31.25
N GLU A 139 5.05 18.92 31.44
CA GLU A 139 4.49 19.23 32.76
C GLU A 139 4.13 17.97 33.56
N TYR A 140 3.48 16.98 32.89
CA TYR A 140 3.15 15.71 33.55
C TYR A 140 4.38 14.86 33.79
N TYR A 141 5.36 14.86 32.89
CA TYR A 141 6.60 14.12 33.06
C TYR A 141 7.44 14.66 34.23
N GLU A 142 7.53 15.99 34.39
CA GLU A 142 8.21 16.63 35.54
C GLU A 142 7.53 16.31 36.87
N LYS A 143 6.21 16.07 36.85
CA LYS A 143 5.42 15.84 38.07
C LYS A 143 5.30 14.37 38.47
N TYR A 144 5.21 13.47 37.50
CA TYR A 144 4.90 12.06 37.70
C TYR A 144 5.98 11.10 37.12
N GLU A 145 7.02 11.66 36.50
CA GLU A 145 8.13 10.91 35.88
C GLU A 145 7.67 9.73 35.01
N ASN A 146 7.92 8.48 35.46
CA ASN A 146 7.63 7.27 34.71
C ASN A 146 6.34 6.55 35.12
N ASP A 147 5.47 7.17 35.93
CA ASP A 147 4.25 6.56 36.43
C ASP A 147 3.18 6.40 35.34
N PHE A 148 3.37 6.97 34.19
CA PHE A 148 2.45 6.86 33.06
C PHE A 148 3.19 6.60 31.75
N ARG A 149 2.50 5.97 30.79
CA ARG A 149 3.05 5.64 29.49
C ARG A 149 2.28 6.33 28.36
N VAL A 150 3.01 7.05 27.52
CA VAL A 150 2.48 7.74 26.35
C VAL A 150 3.23 7.31 25.09
N GLY A 151 2.61 7.51 23.95
CA GLY A 151 3.25 7.25 22.67
C GLY A 151 2.79 8.20 21.58
N MET A 152 3.43 8.12 20.43
CA MET A 152 3.10 8.87 19.21
C MET A 152 3.10 7.95 18.00
N GLY A 153 2.40 8.36 16.95
CA GLY A 153 2.42 7.66 15.66
C GLY A 153 1.64 6.36 15.65
N ALA A 154 1.87 5.58 14.62
CA ALA A 154 1.18 4.30 14.39
C ALA A 154 1.56 3.24 15.43
N GLU A 155 2.73 3.34 16.05
CA GLU A 155 3.22 2.44 17.09
C GLU A 155 2.32 2.46 18.33
N ALA A 156 2.02 3.67 18.84
CA ALA A 156 1.11 3.85 19.96
C ALA A 156 -0.33 3.38 19.65
N ILE A 157 -0.80 3.64 18.45
CA ILE A 157 -2.12 3.18 18.01
C ILE A 157 -2.17 1.65 17.90
N LYS A 158 -1.06 1.02 17.47
CA LYS A 158 -0.95 -0.44 17.42
C LYS A 158 -1.09 -1.06 18.81
N GLU A 159 -0.39 -0.54 19.82
CA GLU A 159 -0.51 -1.00 21.21
C GLU A 159 -1.95 -0.90 21.71
N LEU A 160 -2.61 0.25 21.52
CA LEU A 160 -4.01 0.44 21.90
C LEU A 160 -4.98 -0.52 21.19
N LEU A 161 -4.69 -0.88 19.92
CA LEU A 161 -5.49 -1.85 19.18
C LEU A 161 -5.24 -3.28 19.64
N GLN A 162 -4.01 -3.62 20.07
CA GLN A 162 -3.67 -4.93 20.61
C GLN A 162 -4.32 -5.21 21.97
N GLU A 163 -4.46 -4.18 22.82
CA GLU A 163 -5.09 -4.26 24.12
C GLU A 163 -6.62 -4.35 24.06
N LEU A 164 -7.20 -4.24 22.86
CA LEU A 164 -8.65 -4.14 22.70
C LEU A 164 -9.31 -5.53 22.75
N ASP A 165 -10.12 -5.76 23.77
CA ASP A 165 -10.98 -6.94 23.85
C ASP A 165 -12.28 -6.70 23.07
N LEU A 166 -12.43 -7.40 21.94
CA LEU A 166 -13.59 -7.26 21.05
C LEU A 166 -14.86 -7.85 21.63
N ASP A 167 -14.76 -8.91 22.45
CA ASP A 167 -15.93 -9.54 23.05
C ASP A 167 -16.51 -8.66 24.15
N ALA A 168 -15.68 -8.17 25.06
CA ALA A 168 -16.08 -7.24 26.11
C ALA A 168 -16.64 -5.93 25.52
N LEU A 169 -16.00 -5.40 24.45
CA LEU A 169 -16.46 -4.20 23.76
C LEU A 169 -17.83 -4.41 23.08
N SER A 170 -18.07 -5.57 22.48
CA SER A 170 -19.36 -5.91 21.88
C SER A 170 -20.48 -5.95 22.91
N GLU A 171 -20.27 -6.60 24.05
CA GLU A 171 -21.26 -6.69 25.14
C GLU A 171 -21.55 -5.32 25.74
N MET A 172 -20.53 -4.52 26.00
CA MET A 172 -20.69 -3.14 26.49
C MET A 172 -21.55 -2.30 25.51
N LEU A 173 -21.25 -2.36 24.21
CA LEU A 173 -22.00 -1.60 23.20
C LEU A 173 -23.46 -2.09 23.07
N LYS A 174 -23.73 -3.38 23.19
CA LYS A 174 -25.10 -3.94 23.22
C LYS A 174 -25.88 -3.43 24.40
N THR A 175 -25.27 -3.35 25.58
CA THR A 175 -25.89 -2.83 26.79
C THR A 175 -26.19 -1.33 26.67
N GLU A 176 -25.21 -0.55 26.21
CA GLU A 176 -25.39 0.90 26.00
C GLU A 176 -26.44 1.21 24.93
N LEU A 177 -26.59 0.35 23.92
CA LEU A 177 -27.57 0.51 22.85
C LEU A 177 -29.02 0.46 23.35
N GLN A 178 -29.30 -0.28 24.44
CA GLN A 178 -30.63 -0.38 25.03
C GLN A 178 -31.10 0.95 25.64
N THR A 179 -30.18 1.73 26.17
CA THR A 179 -30.48 3.02 26.82
C THR A 179 -30.29 4.23 25.90
N ALA A 180 -29.52 4.07 24.81
CA ALA A 180 -29.16 5.17 23.92
C ALA A 180 -30.33 5.59 23.00
N GLN A 181 -30.46 6.90 22.76
CA GLN A 181 -31.44 7.49 21.84
C GLN A 181 -30.80 8.46 20.84
N GLY A 182 -31.50 8.75 19.75
CA GLY A 182 -31.10 9.74 18.74
C GLY A 182 -29.76 9.44 18.07
N GLN A 183 -28.93 10.46 17.91
CA GLN A 183 -27.62 10.38 17.22
C GLN A 183 -26.60 9.46 17.95
N ARG A 184 -26.71 9.39 19.26
CA ARG A 184 -25.86 8.50 20.07
C ARG A 184 -26.14 7.03 19.74
N LYS A 185 -27.41 6.65 19.58
CA LYS A 185 -27.82 5.31 19.16
C LYS A 185 -27.25 4.94 17.78
N ILE A 186 -27.34 5.86 16.82
CA ILE A 186 -26.79 5.64 15.46
C ILE A 186 -25.27 5.43 15.50
N ARG A 187 -24.57 6.19 16.33
CA ARG A 187 -23.12 6.03 16.52
C ARG A 187 -22.76 4.66 17.10
N PHE A 188 -23.48 4.20 18.12
CA PHE A 188 -23.26 2.89 18.74
C PHE A 188 -23.57 1.75 17.78
N ILE A 189 -24.63 1.84 16.97
CA ILE A 189 -24.94 0.84 15.94
C ILE A 189 -23.78 0.71 14.96
N LYS A 190 -23.30 1.83 14.39
CA LYS A 190 -22.17 1.81 13.46
C LYS A 190 -20.89 1.29 14.08
N ARG A 191 -20.65 1.58 15.36
CA ARG A 191 -19.49 1.09 16.09
C ARG A 191 -19.59 -0.41 16.32
N LEU A 192 -20.76 -0.88 16.78
CA LEU A 192 -21.03 -2.30 16.99
C LEU A 192 -20.90 -3.11 15.70
N GLU A 193 -21.39 -2.60 14.59
CA GLU A 193 -21.25 -3.24 13.27
C GLU A 193 -19.78 -3.50 12.92
N ILE A 194 -18.89 -2.54 13.17
CA ILE A 194 -17.46 -2.70 12.92
C ILE A 194 -16.83 -3.71 13.90
N VAL A 195 -17.16 -3.63 15.18
CA VAL A 195 -16.66 -4.56 16.21
C VAL A 195 -17.06 -5.99 15.88
N GLU A 196 -18.35 -6.22 15.56
CA GLU A 196 -18.86 -7.55 15.19
C GLU A 196 -18.22 -8.06 13.88
N ALA A 197 -17.96 -7.18 12.90
CA ALA A 197 -17.27 -7.56 11.68
C ALA A 197 -15.85 -8.06 11.95
N PHE A 198 -15.09 -7.44 12.85
CA PHE A 198 -13.79 -7.94 13.29
C PHE A 198 -13.91 -9.26 14.07
N ARG A 199 -14.83 -9.33 15.02
CA ARG A 199 -15.05 -10.50 15.86
C ARG A 199 -15.41 -11.74 15.04
N LEU A 200 -16.36 -11.62 14.11
CA LEU A 200 -16.84 -12.73 13.28
C LEU A 200 -15.85 -13.15 12.20
N SER A 201 -15.06 -12.23 11.67
CA SER A 201 -14.08 -12.55 10.63
C SER A 201 -12.78 -13.13 11.19
N GLY A 202 -12.52 -13.03 12.48
CA GLY A 202 -11.26 -13.43 13.10
C GLY A 202 -10.09 -12.50 12.75
N ASN A 203 -10.34 -11.36 12.10
CA ASN A 203 -9.32 -10.36 11.83
C ASN A 203 -8.97 -9.59 13.11
N ARG A 204 -7.67 -9.36 13.30
CA ARG A 204 -7.18 -8.63 14.46
C ARG A 204 -7.10 -7.14 14.16
N PRO A 205 -7.55 -6.24 15.07
CA PRO A 205 -7.54 -4.80 14.87
C PRO A 205 -6.16 -4.21 14.56
N GLU A 206 -5.11 -4.72 15.18
CA GLU A 206 -3.73 -4.26 14.97
C GLU A 206 -3.20 -4.52 13.57
N TRP A 207 -3.82 -5.39 12.76
CA TRP A 207 -3.44 -5.61 11.36
C TRP A 207 -3.71 -4.40 10.45
N MET A 208 -4.46 -3.42 10.93
CA MET A 208 -4.61 -2.13 10.24
C MET A 208 -3.33 -1.28 10.30
N ILE A 209 -2.38 -1.65 11.13
CA ILE A 209 -1.03 -1.07 11.21
C ILE A 209 -0.06 -2.02 10.53
N LEU A 210 0.70 -1.49 9.59
CA LEU A 210 1.62 -2.25 8.75
C LEU A 210 3.05 -2.18 9.28
N GLU A 211 3.72 -3.32 9.36
CA GLU A 211 5.16 -3.45 9.64
C GLU A 211 5.95 -3.77 8.36
N ALA A 212 5.26 -4.30 7.36
CA ALA A 212 5.82 -4.59 6.05
C ALA A 212 4.88 -4.13 4.95
N ILE A 213 5.45 -3.60 3.86
CA ILE A 213 4.70 -3.15 2.68
C ILE A 213 4.83 -4.20 1.58
N PRO A 214 3.72 -4.67 0.97
CA PRO A 214 3.79 -5.58 -0.16
C PRO A 214 4.30 -4.85 -1.41
N VAL A 215 5.22 -5.49 -2.12
CA VAL A 215 5.72 -5.01 -3.41
C VAL A 215 5.09 -5.87 -4.50
N ILE A 216 4.25 -5.24 -5.31
CA ILE A 216 3.53 -5.93 -6.39
C ILE A 216 4.50 -6.43 -7.49
N PRO A 217 4.14 -7.47 -8.24
CA PRO A 217 4.98 -8.03 -9.29
C PRO A 217 5.46 -6.98 -10.32
N PRO A 218 6.69 -7.12 -10.85
CA PRO A 218 7.27 -6.15 -11.79
C PRO A 218 6.46 -5.92 -13.06
N ASP A 219 5.84 -6.97 -13.60
CA ASP A 219 5.09 -6.87 -14.86
C ASP A 219 3.77 -6.11 -14.72
N ILE A 220 3.28 -5.91 -13.49
CA ILE A 220 2.10 -5.06 -13.20
C ILE A 220 2.51 -3.57 -13.13
N ARG A 221 3.80 -3.29 -12.90
CA ARG A 221 4.41 -1.95 -12.84
C ARG A 221 5.61 -1.83 -13.77
N PRO A 222 5.44 -2.04 -15.07
CA PRO A 222 6.54 -2.22 -16.01
C PRO A 222 7.39 -0.96 -16.15
N MET A 223 8.64 -1.18 -16.55
CA MET A 223 9.58 -0.17 -17.00
C MET A 223 10.02 -0.54 -18.42
N VAL A 224 9.68 0.29 -19.38
CA VAL A 224 9.88 0.03 -20.81
C VAL A 224 10.86 1.04 -21.39
N GLN A 225 11.82 0.55 -22.17
CA GLN A 225 12.72 1.41 -22.93
C GLN A 225 12.00 1.94 -24.18
N LEU A 226 12.02 3.26 -24.36
CA LEU A 226 11.52 3.94 -25.54
C LEU A 226 12.63 4.15 -26.56
N ASP A 227 12.24 4.44 -27.78
CA ASP A 227 13.18 4.88 -28.83
C ASP A 227 13.97 6.10 -28.35
N GLY A 228 15.28 6.13 -28.64
CA GLY A 228 16.18 7.15 -28.12
C GLY A 228 16.74 6.92 -26.72
N GLY A 229 16.64 5.69 -26.18
CA GLY A 229 17.29 5.30 -24.92
C GLY A 229 16.63 5.82 -23.64
N ARG A 230 15.48 6.49 -23.74
CA ARG A 230 14.68 6.92 -22.59
C ARG A 230 13.84 5.77 -22.04
N PHE A 231 13.53 5.82 -20.74
CA PHE A 231 12.67 4.83 -20.09
C PHE A 231 11.34 5.45 -19.71
N ALA A 232 10.26 4.75 -20.04
CA ALA A 232 8.94 4.99 -19.47
C ALA A 232 8.73 4.03 -18.29
N THR A 233 8.34 4.56 -17.16
CA THR A 233 8.10 3.77 -15.96
C THR A 233 6.71 4.04 -15.41
N SER A 234 6.13 3.06 -14.73
CA SER A 234 4.89 3.24 -13.98
C SER A 234 5.12 4.17 -12.77
N ASP A 235 4.17 5.05 -12.49
CA ASP A 235 4.20 5.97 -11.34
C ASP A 235 4.38 5.24 -10.01
N ILE A 236 3.90 4.01 -9.90
CA ILE A 236 4.04 3.15 -8.73
C ILE A 236 5.51 2.89 -8.37
N ASN A 237 6.39 2.77 -9.35
CA ASN A 237 7.82 2.57 -9.09
C ASN A 237 8.43 3.77 -8.36
N ASP A 238 8.04 4.99 -8.73
CA ASP A 238 8.49 6.21 -8.04
C ASP A 238 7.96 6.29 -6.61
N LEU A 239 6.72 5.88 -6.39
CA LEU A 239 6.13 5.82 -5.05
C LEU A 239 6.83 4.78 -4.17
N TYR A 240 7.13 3.58 -4.69
CA TYR A 240 7.95 2.59 -3.97
C TYR A 240 9.36 3.10 -3.68
N ARG A 241 10.01 3.75 -4.63
CA ARG A 241 11.35 4.35 -4.41
C ARG A 241 11.33 5.36 -3.27
N ARG A 242 10.29 6.21 -3.18
CA ARG A 242 10.14 7.17 -2.08
C ARG A 242 9.99 6.47 -0.74
N VAL A 243 9.17 5.41 -0.66
CA VAL A 243 9.02 4.62 0.57
C VAL A 243 10.35 3.99 0.98
N ILE A 244 11.05 3.32 0.06
CA ILE A 244 12.33 2.65 0.37
C ILE A 244 13.39 3.67 0.80
N ASN A 245 13.51 4.81 0.13
CA ASN A 245 14.46 5.86 0.49
C ASN A 245 14.18 6.42 1.90
N ARG A 246 12.91 6.70 2.23
CA ARG A 246 12.54 7.17 3.56
C ARG A 246 12.80 6.10 4.63
N ASN A 247 12.45 4.87 4.33
CA ASN A 247 12.67 3.74 5.22
C ASN A 247 14.16 3.51 5.52
N ASN A 248 15.00 3.51 4.49
CA ASN A 248 16.45 3.35 4.65
C ASN A 248 17.08 4.52 5.41
N ARG A 249 16.61 5.74 5.15
CA ARG A 249 17.06 6.92 5.89
C ARG A 249 16.66 6.84 7.37
N LEU A 250 15.42 6.45 7.65
CA LEU A 250 14.96 6.27 9.04
C LEU A 250 15.79 5.21 9.76
N ARG A 251 16.02 4.04 9.13
CA ARG A 251 16.83 2.96 9.69
C ARG A 251 18.25 3.47 10.06
N ARG A 252 18.88 4.19 9.13
CA ARG A 252 20.20 4.77 9.36
C ARG A 252 20.21 5.81 10.50
N LEU A 253 19.18 6.65 10.61
CA LEU A 253 19.07 7.63 11.70
C LEU A 253 18.88 6.96 13.06
N MET A 254 18.12 5.86 13.11
CA MET A 254 17.96 5.06 14.33
C MET A 254 19.25 4.35 14.73
N GLU A 255 20.00 3.80 13.77
CA GLU A 255 21.33 3.18 14.01
C GLU A 255 22.37 4.20 14.50
N LEU A 256 22.25 5.47 14.10
CA LEU A 256 23.13 6.57 14.54
C LEU A 256 22.66 7.25 15.81
N GLU A 257 21.60 6.76 16.45
CA GLU A 257 21.00 7.34 17.66
C GLU A 257 20.73 8.86 17.52
N ALA A 258 20.20 9.25 16.37
CA ALA A 258 19.89 10.65 16.07
C ALA A 258 18.87 11.22 17.08
N PRO A 259 18.85 12.56 17.31
CA PRO A 259 17.88 13.20 18.22
C PRO A 259 16.45 12.84 17.88
N ASP A 260 15.63 12.58 18.90
CA ASP A 260 14.22 12.15 18.79
C ASP A 260 13.38 12.99 17.83
N ILE A 261 13.60 14.31 17.81
CA ILE A 261 12.85 15.21 16.93
C ILE A 261 13.11 14.91 15.46
N ILE A 262 14.32 14.49 15.11
CA ILE A 262 14.69 14.11 13.74
C ILE A 262 14.08 12.76 13.41
N ILE A 263 14.16 11.79 14.32
CA ILE A 263 13.56 10.46 14.16
C ILE A 263 12.04 10.56 13.99
N ARG A 264 11.36 11.34 14.83
CA ARG A 264 9.90 11.58 14.73
C ARG A 264 9.51 12.20 13.39
N ASN A 265 10.28 13.19 12.93
CA ASN A 265 10.01 13.80 11.63
C ASN A 265 10.19 12.82 10.47
N GLU A 266 11.22 11.97 10.51
CA GLU A 266 11.42 10.96 9.46
C GLU A 266 10.37 9.84 9.53
N LYS A 267 9.93 9.41 10.73
CA LYS A 267 8.78 8.51 10.91
C LYS A 267 7.51 9.11 10.29
N ARG A 268 7.24 10.39 10.49
CA ARG A 268 6.12 11.11 9.88
C ARG A 268 6.24 11.12 8.35
N MET A 269 7.42 11.40 7.82
CA MET A 269 7.67 11.41 6.37
C MET A 269 7.51 10.01 5.76
N LEU A 270 7.90 8.95 6.48
CA LEU A 270 7.67 7.56 6.07
C LEU A 270 6.15 7.25 6.02
N GLN A 271 5.40 7.65 7.04
CA GLN A 271 3.94 7.53 7.06
C GLN A 271 3.30 8.22 5.84
N GLU A 272 3.72 9.45 5.53
CA GLU A 272 3.23 10.20 4.37
C GLU A 272 3.60 9.53 3.03
N ALA A 273 4.80 8.96 2.92
CA ALA A 273 5.22 8.24 1.71
C ALA A 273 4.39 6.96 1.49
N VAL A 274 4.07 6.23 2.55
CA VAL A 274 3.21 5.04 2.47
C VAL A 274 1.76 5.43 2.14
N ASP A 275 1.25 6.51 2.72
CA ASP A 275 -0.08 7.03 2.38
C ASP A 275 -0.19 7.37 0.89
N ALA A 276 0.84 8.02 0.32
CA ALA A 276 0.88 8.34 -1.09
C ALA A 276 0.95 7.08 -1.99
N LEU A 277 1.63 6.03 -1.55
CA LEU A 277 1.68 4.76 -2.29
C LEU A 277 0.29 4.10 -2.37
N PHE A 278 -0.45 4.08 -1.27
CA PHE A 278 -1.78 3.45 -1.23
C PHE A 278 -2.88 4.33 -1.83
N ASP A 279 -2.97 5.60 -1.47
CA ASP A 279 -4.03 6.51 -1.94
C ASP A 279 -3.52 7.96 -1.99
N ASN A 280 -2.83 8.30 -3.07
CA ASN A 280 -2.23 9.62 -3.25
C ASN A 280 -3.29 10.73 -3.30
N GLY A 281 -3.08 11.79 -2.51
CA GLY A 281 -4.02 12.91 -2.42
C GLY A 281 -5.20 12.70 -1.47
N ARG A 282 -5.31 11.54 -0.81
CA ARG A 282 -6.33 11.29 0.23
C ARG A 282 -6.14 12.20 1.45
N ARG A 283 -4.89 12.53 1.76
CA ARG A 283 -4.49 13.44 2.82
C ARG A 283 -3.62 14.55 2.25
N GLY A 284 -4.15 15.77 2.23
CA GLY A 284 -3.42 16.95 1.79
C GLY A 284 -3.14 17.00 0.28
N ARG A 285 -2.07 17.69 -0.10
CA ARG A 285 -1.68 17.82 -1.51
C ARG A 285 -1.11 16.52 -2.04
N PRO A 286 -1.51 16.07 -3.23
CA PRO A 286 -0.97 14.86 -3.82
C PRO A 286 0.52 15.02 -4.16
N VAL A 287 1.24 13.93 -4.08
CA VAL A 287 2.62 13.84 -4.58
C VAL A 287 2.59 13.90 -6.10
N THR A 288 3.38 14.79 -6.68
CA THR A 288 3.43 15.03 -8.13
C THR A 288 4.74 14.55 -8.74
N GLY A 289 4.68 14.24 -10.03
CA GLY A 289 5.83 13.98 -10.90
C GLY A 289 6.44 15.27 -11.51
N PRO A 290 7.41 15.12 -12.43
CA PRO A 290 8.11 16.26 -13.04
C PRO A 290 7.19 17.25 -13.76
N SER A 291 6.04 16.82 -14.28
CA SER A 291 5.05 17.64 -14.99
C SER A 291 3.96 18.21 -14.07
N ASN A 292 4.18 18.28 -12.75
CA ASN A 292 3.15 18.63 -11.75
C ASN A 292 1.87 17.78 -11.80
N ARG A 293 1.87 16.69 -12.56
CA ARG A 293 0.78 15.71 -12.58
C ARG A 293 0.84 14.85 -11.32
N PRO A 294 -0.28 14.64 -10.61
CA PRO A 294 -0.33 13.70 -9.49
C PRO A 294 0.10 12.30 -9.94
N LEU A 295 0.95 11.65 -9.14
CA LEU A 295 1.34 10.26 -9.38
C LEU A 295 0.18 9.32 -9.10
N LYS A 296 -0.03 8.34 -9.98
CA LYS A 296 -1.09 7.34 -9.87
C LYS A 296 -0.75 6.31 -8.80
N SER A 297 -1.53 6.30 -7.71
CA SER A 297 -1.37 5.37 -6.58
C SER A 297 -2.03 4.01 -6.82
N LEU A 298 -1.84 3.06 -5.90
CA LEU A 298 -2.48 1.74 -5.95
C LEU A 298 -4.01 1.83 -5.98
N SER A 299 -4.61 2.73 -5.19
CA SER A 299 -6.06 2.96 -5.19
C SER A 299 -6.58 3.44 -6.54
N GLU A 300 -5.85 4.34 -7.19
CA GLU A 300 -6.23 4.86 -8.50
C GLU A 300 -6.08 3.84 -9.62
N MET A 301 -5.20 2.85 -9.46
CA MET A 301 -5.12 1.73 -10.39
C MET A 301 -6.41 0.89 -10.42
N LEU A 302 -7.21 0.92 -9.36
CA LEU A 302 -8.45 0.16 -9.23
C LEU A 302 -9.69 1.00 -9.55
N ARG A 303 -9.66 2.32 -9.28
CA ARG A 303 -10.81 3.23 -9.37
C ARG A 303 -10.96 3.89 -10.74
N GLY A 304 -12.18 4.39 -11.01
CA GLY A 304 -12.50 5.25 -12.14
C GLY A 304 -12.58 4.53 -13.48
N LYS A 305 -12.73 5.32 -14.56
CA LYS A 305 -12.85 4.82 -15.94
C LYS A 305 -11.62 4.01 -16.40
N GLN A 306 -10.43 4.47 -15.99
CA GLN A 306 -9.13 3.88 -16.36
C GLN A 306 -8.62 2.91 -15.31
N GLY A 307 -9.43 2.58 -14.30
CA GLY A 307 -9.10 1.59 -13.30
C GLY A 307 -9.30 0.16 -13.81
N ARG A 308 -8.69 -0.78 -13.11
CA ARG A 308 -8.69 -2.21 -13.47
C ARG A 308 -10.09 -2.79 -13.64
N PHE A 309 -11.02 -2.43 -12.75
CA PHE A 309 -12.39 -2.95 -12.81
C PHE A 309 -13.12 -2.53 -14.09
N ARG A 310 -13.15 -1.23 -14.40
CA ARG A 310 -13.92 -0.72 -15.54
C ARG A 310 -13.22 -0.92 -16.88
N GLN A 311 -11.90 -0.83 -16.93
CA GLN A 311 -11.15 -0.87 -18.19
C GLN A 311 -10.75 -2.28 -18.63
N ASN A 312 -10.51 -3.22 -17.69
CA ASN A 312 -9.94 -4.51 -18.01
C ASN A 312 -10.79 -5.71 -17.58
N LEU A 313 -11.73 -5.54 -16.62
CA LEU A 313 -12.55 -6.63 -16.10
C LEU A 313 -14.00 -6.57 -16.58
N LEU A 314 -14.68 -5.44 -16.47
CA LEU A 314 -16.06 -5.27 -16.94
C LEU A 314 -16.16 -5.16 -18.46
N GLY A 315 -15.07 -4.78 -19.12
CA GLY A 315 -14.96 -4.73 -20.57
C GLY A 315 -13.51 -4.87 -20.98
N LYS A 316 -13.26 -5.64 -22.03
CA LYS A 316 -11.93 -5.89 -22.60
C LYS A 316 -11.95 -5.56 -24.08
N ARG A 317 -10.81 -5.08 -24.61
CA ARG A 317 -10.60 -5.10 -26.06
C ARG A 317 -10.38 -6.55 -26.48
N VAL A 318 -11.06 -6.94 -27.54
CA VAL A 318 -11.00 -8.31 -28.06
C VAL A 318 -10.48 -8.30 -29.49
N ASP A 319 -9.83 -9.39 -29.89
CA ASP A 319 -9.38 -9.62 -31.25
C ASP A 319 -10.58 -9.85 -32.20
N TYR A 320 -10.35 -9.80 -33.48
CA TYR A 320 -11.33 -9.98 -34.53
C TYR A 320 -12.54 -9.05 -34.42
N SER A 321 -12.31 -7.83 -33.98
CA SER A 321 -13.33 -6.79 -33.82
C SER A 321 -12.86 -5.47 -34.42
N GLY A 322 -13.80 -4.74 -34.99
CA GLY A 322 -13.54 -3.43 -35.61
C GLY A 322 -14.68 -2.46 -35.32
N ARG A 323 -14.40 -1.18 -35.50
CA ARG A 323 -15.38 -0.12 -35.36
C ARG A 323 -15.20 0.92 -36.45
N SER A 324 -16.28 1.29 -37.11
CA SER A 324 -16.29 2.37 -38.10
C SER A 324 -17.59 3.16 -38.04
N VAL A 325 -17.63 4.22 -38.81
CA VAL A 325 -18.85 5.04 -38.98
C VAL A 325 -19.86 4.25 -39.83
N ILE A 326 -21.12 4.22 -39.42
CA ILE A 326 -22.21 3.67 -40.22
C ILE A 326 -22.78 4.72 -41.13
N VAL A 327 -22.96 4.34 -42.38
CA VAL A 327 -23.58 5.17 -43.41
C VAL A 327 -24.78 4.45 -44.03
N VAL A 328 -25.62 5.19 -44.76
CA VAL A 328 -26.75 4.61 -45.50
C VAL A 328 -26.26 3.73 -46.65
N GLY A 329 -26.97 2.63 -46.90
CA GLY A 329 -26.72 1.71 -48.02
C GLY A 329 -28.03 1.39 -48.72
N PRO A 330 -28.53 2.27 -49.63
CA PRO A 330 -29.84 2.13 -50.22
C PRO A 330 -30.03 0.86 -51.06
N GLU A 331 -28.93 0.27 -51.52
CA GLU A 331 -28.92 -0.96 -52.28
C GLU A 331 -29.01 -2.23 -51.43
N LEU A 332 -28.82 -2.09 -50.12
CA LEU A 332 -28.80 -3.22 -49.18
C LEU A 332 -30.21 -3.54 -48.69
N LYS A 333 -30.54 -4.84 -48.64
CA LYS A 333 -31.78 -5.31 -48.01
C LYS A 333 -31.65 -5.18 -46.49
N ILE A 334 -32.81 -5.15 -45.80
CA ILE A 334 -32.90 -4.91 -44.33
C ILE A 334 -32.06 -5.90 -43.49
N TYR A 335 -31.79 -7.08 -44.01
CA TYR A 335 -30.97 -8.12 -43.37
C TYR A 335 -29.52 -8.16 -43.89
N GLN A 336 -29.13 -7.21 -44.73
CA GLN A 336 -27.77 -7.14 -45.29
C GLN A 336 -26.99 -5.98 -44.67
N CYS A 337 -25.68 -6.17 -44.53
CA CYS A 337 -24.77 -5.16 -44.08
C CYS A 337 -23.52 -5.22 -44.98
N GLY A 338 -23.04 -4.06 -45.38
CA GLY A 338 -21.80 -3.94 -46.14
C GLY A 338 -20.62 -3.61 -45.23
N LEU A 339 -19.50 -4.30 -45.42
CA LEU A 339 -18.25 -4.01 -44.75
C LEU A 339 -17.22 -3.50 -45.77
N PRO A 340 -16.37 -2.50 -45.40
CA PRO A 340 -15.24 -2.11 -46.23
C PRO A 340 -14.30 -3.30 -46.44
N THR A 341 -13.86 -3.48 -47.71
CA THR A 341 -13.00 -4.60 -48.08
C THR A 341 -11.69 -4.66 -47.26
N GLU A 342 -11.06 -3.50 -47.04
CA GLU A 342 -9.84 -3.41 -46.25
C GLU A 342 -10.06 -3.88 -44.80
N MET A 343 -11.16 -3.51 -44.21
CA MET A 343 -11.53 -3.89 -42.83
C MET A 343 -11.82 -5.39 -42.75
N ALA A 344 -12.54 -5.94 -43.76
CA ALA A 344 -12.81 -7.36 -43.84
C ALA A 344 -11.54 -8.19 -44.04
N LEU A 345 -10.63 -7.76 -44.90
CA LEU A 345 -9.35 -8.45 -45.13
C LEU A 345 -8.51 -8.52 -43.86
N GLU A 346 -8.45 -7.44 -43.08
CA GLU A 346 -7.65 -7.41 -41.84
C GLU A 346 -8.29 -8.26 -40.72
N LEU A 347 -9.63 -8.26 -40.63
CA LEU A 347 -10.34 -9.06 -39.62
C LEU A 347 -10.31 -10.57 -39.90
N PHE A 348 -10.24 -10.98 -41.16
CA PHE A 348 -10.27 -12.39 -41.58
C PHE A 348 -8.89 -12.94 -41.97
N LYS A 349 -7.84 -12.19 -41.78
CA LYS A 349 -6.46 -12.60 -42.01
C LYS A 349 -5.98 -13.51 -40.90
#